data_b9094e6c02909be395629bd34e6f09f3
#
_entry.id   b9094e6c02909be395629bd34e6f09f3
#
_cell.length_a   1.000
_cell.length_b   1.000
_cell.length_c   1.000
_cell.angle_alpha   90.00
_cell.angle_beta   90.00
_cell.angle_gamma   90.00
#
_symmetry.space_group_name_H-M   'P 1'
#
loop_
_entity.id
_entity.type
_entity.pdbx_description
1 polymer ?
#
loop_
_entity_poly.entity_id
_entity_poly.type
_entity_poly.pdbx_seq_one_letter_code
_entity_poly.pdbx_strand_id
1 'polypeptide(L)'
;MMLGFHTVSLMFTITFLLVIGMFVVTAIRGIGEWNKNNNSPRLTVPATVVAKRTNVTRHHHGGAADHHHHHTSTSYYVTFQVESGDRMELQVAGTEYGMLIEGDIGKLTFQGTRYLGFDRL
;
A
#
# COMPACT_ATOMS: atom_id res chain seq x y z
N MET A 1 49.16 -0.81 -22.35
CA MET A 1 48.25 0.28 -21.96
C MET A 1 46.83 0.17 -22.49
N MET A 2 46.58 -0.58 -23.55
CA MET A 2 45.22 -0.82 -24.02
C MET A 2 44.35 -1.66 -23.05
N LEU A 3 44.99 -2.51 -22.24
CA LEU A 3 44.32 -3.36 -21.25
C LEU A 3 43.66 -2.56 -20.11
N GLY A 4 44.21 -1.43 -19.70
CA GLY A 4 43.62 -0.58 -18.66
C GLY A 4 42.37 0.15 -19.09
N PHE A 5 42.31 0.58 -20.35
CA PHE A 5 41.13 1.24 -20.92
C PHE A 5 39.96 0.28 -21.06
N HIS A 6 40.18 -0.95 -21.48
CA HIS A 6 39.17 -1.97 -21.61
C HIS A 6 38.61 -2.40 -20.25
N THR A 7 39.48 -2.48 -19.23
CA THR A 7 39.09 -2.87 -17.88
C THR A 7 38.16 -1.81 -17.25
N VAL A 8 38.53 -0.54 -17.35
CA VAL A 8 37.72 0.57 -16.81
C VAL A 8 36.41 0.68 -17.55
N SER A 9 36.41 0.59 -18.89
CA SER A 9 35.19 0.61 -19.69
C SER A 9 34.26 -0.55 -19.38
N LEU A 10 34.84 -1.74 -19.16
CA LEU A 10 34.07 -2.93 -18.78
C LEU A 10 33.43 -2.75 -17.41
N MET A 11 34.15 -2.20 -16.43
CA MET A 11 33.61 -1.92 -15.09
C MET A 11 32.46 -0.90 -15.14
N PHE A 12 32.61 0.17 -15.91
CA PHE A 12 31.53 1.14 -16.11
C PHE A 12 30.30 0.52 -16.75
N THR A 13 30.48 -0.31 -17.75
CA THR A 13 29.38 -0.99 -18.44
C THR A 13 28.65 -1.94 -17.50
N ILE A 14 29.37 -2.73 -16.70
CA ILE A 14 28.78 -3.66 -15.73
C ILE A 14 28.00 -2.89 -14.65
N THR A 15 28.58 -1.82 -14.10
CA THR A 15 27.93 -0.99 -13.09
C THR A 15 26.66 -0.35 -13.64
N PHE A 16 26.70 0.16 -14.85
CA PHE A 16 25.56 0.78 -15.53
C PHE A 16 24.43 -0.22 -15.75
N LEU A 17 24.76 -1.44 -16.19
CA LEU A 17 23.77 -2.50 -16.39
C LEU A 17 23.14 -2.96 -15.07
N LEU A 18 23.91 -3.03 -13.99
CA LEU A 18 23.39 -3.37 -12.66
C LEU A 18 22.41 -2.31 -12.16
N VAL A 19 22.73 -1.03 -12.32
CA VAL A 19 21.86 0.07 -11.91
C VAL A 19 20.55 0.05 -12.71
N ILE A 20 20.62 -0.11 -14.02
CA ILE A 20 19.42 -0.21 -14.88
C ILE A 20 18.58 -1.44 -14.48
N GLY A 21 19.24 -2.58 -14.23
CA GLY A 21 18.56 -3.78 -13.78
C GLY A 21 17.79 -3.58 -12.48
N MET A 22 18.36 -2.86 -11.52
CA MET A 22 17.68 -2.52 -10.27
C MET A 22 16.47 -1.62 -10.51
N PHE A 23 16.55 -0.61 -11.38
CA PHE A 23 15.43 0.25 -11.72
C PHE A 23 14.30 -0.52 -12.39
N VAL A 24 14.64 -1.40 -13.32
CA VAL A 24 13.65 -2.24 -14.02
C VAL A 24 12.94 -3.18 -13.05
N VAL A 25 13.67 -3.84 -12.16
CA VAL A 25 13.08 -4.73 -11.14
C VAL A 25 12.14 -3.96 -10.19
N THR A 26 12.56 -2.77 -9.76
CA THR A 26 11.72 -1.93 -8.89
C THR A 26 10.44 -1.49 -9.60
N ALA A 27 10.53 -1.09 -10.87
CA ALA A 27 9.37 -0.71 -11.67
C ALA A 27 8.41 -1.89 -11.89
N ILE A 28 8.94 -3.07 -12.20
CA ILE A 28 8.14 -4.29 -12.40
C ILE A 28 7.42 -4.68 -11.11
N ARG A 29 8.06 -4.57 -9.96
CA ARG A 29 7.42 -4.87 -8.67
C ARG A 29 6.26 -3.93 -8.37
N GLY A 30 6.39 -2.64 -8.63
CA GLY A 30 5.30 -1.68 -8.45
C GLY A 30 4.11 -1.97 -9.36
N ILE A 31 4.35 -2.24 -10.64
CA ILE A 31 3.32 -2.60 -11.61
C ILE A 31 2.69 -3.96 -11.26
N GLY A 32 3.50 -4.92 -10.80
CA GLY A 32 3.05 -6.25 -10.41
C GLY A 32 2.05 -6.22 -9.26
N GLU A 33 2.26 -5.38 -8.24
CA GLU A 33 1.31 -5.24 -7.13
C GLU A 33 -0.03 -4.69 -7.60
N TRP A 34 -0.01 -3.65 -8.43
CA TRP A 34 -1.24 -3.06 -8.99
C TRP A 34 -2.00 -4.08 -9.85
N ASN A 35 -1.32 -4.80 -10.74
CA ASN A 35 -1.91 -5.86 -11.55
C ASN A 35 -2.44 -7.02 -10.71
N LYS A 36 -1.72 -7.37 -9.63
CA LYS A 36 -2.15 -8.43 -8.71
C LYS A 36 -3.49 -8.09 -8.07
N ASN A 37 -3.70 -6.86 -7.60
CA ASN A 37 -4.98 -6.43 -7.03
C ASN A 37 -6.09 -6.45 -8.06
N ASN A 38 -5.85 -5.98 -9.29
CA ASN A 38 -6.85 -5.96 -10.35
C ASN A 38 -7.19 -7.35 -10.88
N ASN A 39 -6.23 -8.28 -10.89
CA ASN A 39 -6.42 -9.64 -11.36
C ASN A 39 -6.80 -10.61 -10.25
N SER A 40 -6.78 -10.18 -8.99
CA SER A 40 -7.22 -11.00 -7.87
C SER A 40 -8.72 -11.20 -7.92
N PRO A 41 -9.23 -12.41 -7.58
CA PRO A 41 -10.66 -12.62 -7.52
C PRO A 41 -11.27 -11.79 -6.38
N ARG A 42 -12.49 -11.33 -6.61
CA ARG A 42 -13.28 -10.70 -5.57
C ARG A 42 -13.80 -11.79 -4.62
N LEU A 43 -13.42 -11.69 -3.34
CA LEU A 43 -13.77 -12.70 -2.34
C LEU A 43 -14.68 -12.09 -1.29
N THR A 44 -15.65 -12.88 -0.85
CA THR A 44 -16.52 -12.53 0.29
C THR A 44 -16.36 -13.62 1.34
N VAL A 45 -15.88 -13.26 2.52
CA VAL A 45 -15.59 -14.20 3.60
C VAL A 45 -16.15 -13.69 4.92
N PRO A 46 -16.55 -14.60 5.83
CA PRO A 46 -16.88 -14.20 7.20
C PRO A 46 -15.66 -13.61 7.89
N ALA A 47 -15.82 -12.47 8.56
CA ALA A 47 -14.75 -11.80 9.25
C ALA A 47 -15.27 -11.03 10.47
N THR A 48 -14.35 -10.76 11.39
CA THR A 48 -14.61 -9.96 12.59
C THR A 48 -13.70 -8.74 12.58
N VAL A 49 -14.24 -7.57 12.88
CA VAL A 49 -13.45 -6.35 13.06
C VAL A 49 -12.73 -6.45 14.40
N VAL A 50 -11.40 -6.55 14.39
CA VAL A 50 -10.60 -6.73 15.61
C VAL A 50 -9.84 -5.48 16.02
N ALA A 51 -9.53 -4.59 15.10
CA ALA A 51 -8.81 -3.36 15.39
C ALA A 51 -9.10 -2.28 14.34
N LYS A 52 -8.95 -1.04 14.76
CA LYS A 52 -9.08 0.14 13.90
C LYS A 52 -7.93 1.09 14.23
N ARG A 53 -7.36 1.72 13.20
CA ARG A 53 -6.34 2.76 13.42
C ARG A 53 -6.46 3.85 12.37
N THR A 54 -5.99 5.03 12.74
CA THR A 54 -5.88 6.17 11.82
C THR A 54 -4.41 6.55 11.67
N ASN A 55 -4.04 7.01 10.49
CA ASN A 55 -2.72 7.57 10.22
C ASN A 55 -2.91 9.01 9.72
N VAL A 56 -2.43 9.96 10.50
CA VAL A 56 -2.53 11.39 10.17
C VAL A 56 -1.19 11.86 9.65
N THR A 57 -1.16 12.32 8.41
CA THR A 57 0.03 12.92 7.81
C THR A 57 -0.14 14.42 7.74
N ARG A 58 0.76 15.16 8.39
CA ARG A 58 0.80 16.63 8.34
C ARG A 58 1.83 17.06 7.32
N HIS A 59 1.39 17.77 6.31
CA HIS A 59 2.27 18.39 5.35
C HIS A 59 2.44 19.87 5.71
N HIS A 60 3.63 20.22 6.22
CA HIS A 60 4.01 21.61 6.40
C HIS A 60 4.57 22.13 5.08
N HIS A 61 3.79 22.90 4.34
CA HIS A 61 4.34 23.75 3.31
C HIS A 61 4.77 25.06 3.96
N GLY A 62 6.07 25.14 4.34
CA GLY A 62 6.69 26.35 4.81
C GLY A 62 6.89 27.36 3.68
N GLY A 63 5.84 28.05 3.29
CA GLY A 63 5.94 29.25 2.47
C GLY A 63 5.93 30.49 3.36
N ALA A 64 6.75 31.48 3.04
CA ALA A 64 6.86 32.77 3.75
C ALA A 64 5.62 33.64 3.60
N ALA A 65 4.48 33.11 3.25
CA ALA A 65 3.25 33.85 3.12
C ALA A 65 2.36 33.56 4.34
N ASP A 66 1.65 34.59 4.78
CA ASP A 66 0.77 34.63 5.96
C ASP A 66 -0.39 33.62 5.92
N HIS A 67 -0.37 32.68 5.00
CA HIS A 67 -1.38 31.65 4.88
C HIS A 67 -0.81 30.29 5.27
N HIS A 68 -1.00 29.93 6.53
CA HIS A 68 -0.71 28.59 7.04
C HIS A 68 -1.80 27.63 6.55
N HIS A 69 -1.64 27.09 5.34
CA HIS A 69 -2.47 25.98 4.89
C HIS A 69 -1.89 24.67 5.44
N HIS A 70 -2.44 24.24 6.57
CA HIS A 70 -2.15 22.92 7.10
C HIS A 70 -3.01 21.90 6.35
N HIS A 71 -2.43 21.22 5.36
CA HIS A 71 -3.06 20.07 4.75
C HIS A 71 -2.78 18.84 5.61
N THR A 72 -3.75 18.46 6.42
CA THR A 72 -3.75 17.18 7.12
C THR A 72 -4.49 16.17 6.26
N SER A 73 -3.82 15.09 5.85
CA SER A 73 -4.51 13.96 5.26
C SER A 73 -4.56 12.82 6.28
N THR A 74 -5.73 12.24 6.44
CA THR A 74 -5.96 11.13 7.36
C THR A 74 -6.29 9.88 6.55
N SER A 75 -5.56 8.82 6.82
CA SER A 75 -5.84 7.49 6.26
C SER A 75 -6.43 6.60 7.35
N TYR A 76 -7.43 5.83 7.00
CA TYR A 76 -8.16 4.97 7.91
C TYR A 76 -7.90 3.51 7.58
N TYR A 77 -7.60 2.71 8.60
CA TYR A 77 -7.29 1.29 8.45
C TYR A 77 -8.11 0.47 9.42
N VAL A 78 -8.61 -0.65 8.96
CA VAL A 78 -9.38 -1.61 9.77
C VAL A 78 -8.75 -2.98 9.61
N THR A 79 -8.52 -3.67 10.74
CA THR A 79 -8.01 -5.03 10.77
C THR A 79 -9.17 -6.00 10.93
N PHE A 80 -9.27 -6.92 9.98
CA PHE A 80 -10.28 -7.99 9.98
C PHE A 80 -9.62 -9.32 10.28
N GLN A 81 -10.26 -10.12 11.11
CA GLN A 81 -9.84 -11.50 11.37
C GLN A 81 -10.82 -12.44 10.68
N VAL A 82 -10.31 -13.29 9.79
CA VAL A 82 -11.09 -14.29 9.07
C VAL A 82 -11.16 -15.60 9.87
N GLU A 83 -12.00 -16.54 9.41
CA GLU A 83 -12.25 -17.80 10.14
C GLU A 83 -11.00 -18.64 10.39
N SER A 84 -10.01 -18.56 9.50
CA SER A 84 -8.73 -19.25 9.69
C SER A 84 -7.88 -18.70 10.84
N GLY A 85 -8.28 -17.56 11.42
CA GLY A 85 -7.51 -16.85 12.42
C GLY A 85 -6.54 -15.82 11.86
N ASP A 86 -6.37 -15.78 10.54
CA ASP A 86 -5.52 -14.80 9.88
C ASP A 86 -6.12 -13.40 10.00
N ARG A 87 -5.25 -12.41 10.17
CA ARG A 87 -5.63 -11.01 10.25
C ARG A 87 -5.12 -10.27 9.03
N MET A 88 -5.97 -9.40 8.48
CA MET A 88 -5.59 -8.53 7.38
C MET A 88 -6.01 -7.10 7.70
N GLU A 89 -5.11 -6.15 7.44
CA GLU A 89 -5.41 -4.73 7.58
C GLU A 89 -5.70 -4.16 6.20
N LEU A 90 -6.85 -3.50 6.07
CA LEU A 90 -7.29 -2.88 4.82
C LEU A 90 -7.54 -1.40 5.03
N GLN A 91 -7.17 -0.59 4.05
CA GLN A 91 -7.49 0.82 4.04
C GLN A 91 -8.94 1.01 3.63
N VAL A 92 -9.68 1.81 4.41
CA VAL A 92 -11.10 2.09 4.17
C VAL A 92 -11.34 3.59 4.07
N ALA A 93 -12.47 3.98 3.48
CA ALA A 93 -12.90 5.37 3.48
C ALA A 93 -13.31 5.82 4.90
N GLY A 94 -13.22 7.11 5.18
CA GLY A 94 -13.58 7.64 6.50
C GLY A 94 -15.01 7.35 6.90
N THR A 95 -15.94 7.34 5.95
CA THR A 95 -17.36 6.98 6.18
C THR A 95 -17.50 5.52 6.60
N GLU A 96 -16.79 4.61 5.97
CA GLU A 96 -16.76 3.19 6.33
C GLU A 96 -16.13 2.97 7.69
N TYR A 97 -15.02 3.66 7.97
CA TYR A 97 -14.33 3.60 9.25
C TYR A 97 -15.25 3.97 10.42
N GLY A 98 -16.06 5.00 10.24
CA GLY A 98 -17.03 5.43 11.26
C GLY A 98 -18.16 4.45 11.51
N MET A 99 -18.49 3.62 10.51
CA MET A 99 -19.58 2.64 10.60
C MET A 99 -19.10 1.28 11.14
N LEU A 100 -17.82 1.00 11.07
CA LEU A 100 -17.25 -0.27 11.54
C LEU A 100 -16.85 -0.13 13.01
N ILE A 101 -17.26 -1.08 13.83
CA ILE A 101 -16.99 -1.10 15.27
C ILE A 101 -16.23 -2.38 15.60
N GLU A 102 -15.23 -2.27 16.50
CA GLU A 102 -14.50 -3.43 16.98
C GLU A 102 -15.46 -4.45 17.58
N GLY A 103 -15.34 -5.70 17.15
CA GLY A 103 -16.24 -6.77 17.53
C GLY A 103 -17.35 -7.04 16.54
N ASP A 104 -17.55 -6.20 15.52
CA ASP A 104 -18.54 -6.45 14.48
C ASP A 104 -18.22 -7.72 13.72
N ILE A 105 -19.23 -8.57 13.55
CA ILE A 105 -19.14 -9.82 12.80
C ILE A 105 -19.98 -9.67 11.55
N GLY A 106 -19.44 -10.07 10.42
CA GLY A 106 -20.14 -9.98 9.14
C GLY A 106 -19.38 -10.60 8.02
N LYS A 107 -19.75 -10.22 6.80
CA LYS A 107 -19.10 -10.68 5.57
C LYS A 107 -18.25 -9.56 4.99
N LEU A 108 -16.96 -9.80 4.89
CA LEU A 108 -15.99 -8.89 4.28
C LEU A 108 -15.85 -9.24 2.80
N THR A 109 -16.01 -8.24 1.93
CA THR A 109 -15.73 -8.35 0.51
C THR A 109 -14.47 -7.56 0.19
N PHE A 110 -13.50 -8.20 -0.42
CA PHE A 110 -12.23 -7.59 -0.78
C PHE A 110 -11.68 -8.18 -2.07
N GLN A 111 -10.75 -7.47 -2.69
CA GLN A 111 -10.05 -7.91 -3.88
C GLN A 111 -8.55 -7.63 -3.70
N GLY A 112 -7.75 -8.68 -3.48
CA GLY A 112 -6.34 -8.52 -3.11
C GLY A 112 -6.20 -7.74 -1.80
N THR A 113 -5.62 -6.55 -1.84
CA THR A 113 -5.48 -5.65 -0.68
C THR A 113 -6.53 -4.54 -0.65
N ARG A 114 -7.49 -4.57 -1.58
CA ARG A 114 -8.51 -3.53 -1.73
C ARG A 114 -9.77 -3.92 -0.96
N TYR A 115 -10.19 -3.05 -0.07
CA TYR A 115 -11.48 -3.18 0.64
C TYR A 115 -12.62 -2.78 -0.30
N LEU A 116 -13.65 -3.63 -0.39
CA LEU A 116 -14.83 -3.37 -1.21
C LEU A 116 -16.10 -3.17 -0.40
N GLY A 117 -16.23 -3.82 0.74
CA GLY A 117 -17.38 -3.66 1.60
C GLY A 117 -17.41 -4.65 2.76
N PHE A 118 -18.25 -4.37 3.74
CA PHE A 118 -18.47 -5.23 4.90
C PHE A 118 -19.96 -5.20 5.26
N ASP A 119 -20.61 -6.36 5.17
CA ASP A 119 -22.00 -6.53 5.52
C ASP A 119 -22.10 -7.13 6.92
N ARG A 120 -22.51 -6.31 7.88
CA ARG A 120 -22.69 -6.71 9.27
C ARG A 120 -23.89 -7.66 9.38
N LEU A 121 -23.71 -8.72 10.13
CA LEU A 121 -24.77 -9.66 10.45
C LEU A 121 -25.72 -9.12 11.50
#